data_3a3ad592657b7a91f75f2e01a5f4e3eb
#
_entry.id   3a3ad592657b7a91f75f2e01a5f4e3eb
#
_cell.length_a   1.000
_cell.length_b   1.000
_cell.length_c   1.000
_cell.angle_alpha   90.00
_cell.angle_beta   90.00
_cell.angle_gamma   90.00
#
_symmetry.space_group_name_H-M   'P 1'
#
loop_
_entity.id
_entity.type
_entity.pdbx_description
1 polymer ?
#
loop_
_entity_poly.entity_id
_entity_poly.type
_entity_poly.pdbx_seq_one_letter_code
_entity_poly.pdbx_strand_id
1 'polypeptide(L)'
;MNDKIDFVMIWVDGNDPEWRKEKDKYSNKVDNNTDNREARFRDWDNLQYWFRGVEKFAPWVNKIHFVTCGHLPKWLNTENPKLNIVKHKDFIPEKYLPTFNSHTIELNLHRIKGLSENFVYFNDDLFIVKKTKDTDFFKNNIPCDTAALNANISYRENKNHSQEAIMEIINDHFDKNTVIKKNFTKWFNLKYGKELLRTTNLMLWNAFPGILHMHLANSFKKSTFETVWNLEPEVLDETCLCKFRYALNVNQWIMKDWQIVTGNFCPRSANFGKSYIINDDKRNNEHIYNALRKQKYKMMCINDGIKPENFETEKQNLINAFEQILPEKSSFEK
;
A
#
# COMPACT_ATOMS: atom_id res chain seq x y z
N MET A 1 18.33 17.17 -7.91
CA MET A 1 17.91 15.83 -8.42
C MET A 1 17.49 15.01 -7.22
N ASN A 2 16.51 14.13 -7.39
CA ASN A 2 16.20 13.15 -6.36
C ASN A 2 17.29 12.06 -6.33
N ASP A 3 17.49 11.47 -5.15
CA ASP A 3 18.25 10.22 -5.02
C ASP A 3 17.50 9.09 -5.74
N LYS A 4 18.14 7.93 -5.84
CA LYS A 4 17.52 6.73 -6.42
C LYS A 4 16.21 6.41 -5.69
N ILE A 5 15.19 6.08 -6.47
CA ILE A 5 13.88 5.68 -5.95
C ILE A 5 13.63 4.24 -6.37
N ASP A 6 13.46 3.36 -5.40
CA ASP A 6 13.11 1.97 -5.63
C ASP A 6 11.59 1.76 -5.47
N PHE A 7 11.06 0.75 -6.14
CA PHE A 7 9.71 0.24 -5.87
C PHE A 7 9.80 -1.06 -5.08
N VAL A 8 8.88 -1.21 -4.14
CA VAL A 8 8.70 -2.44 -3.37
C VAL A 8 7.29 -2.94 -3.62
N MET A 9 7.16 -4.16 -4.14
CA MET A 9 5.91 -4.85 -4.37
C MET A 9 5.87 -6.10 -3.50
N ILE A 10 4.85 -6.25 -2.67
CA ILE A 10 4.59 -7.49 -1.95
C ILE A 10 3.53 -8.30 -2.70
N TRP A 11 3.75 -9.61 -2.81
CA TRP A 11 2.84 -10.52 -3.50
C TRP A 11 2.86 -11.92 -2.91
N VAL A 12 1.72 -12.57 -2.94
CA VAL A 12 1.56 -13.98 -2.57
C VAL A 12 0.66 -14.68 -3.57
N ASP A 13 1.07 -15.89 -4.00
CA ASP A 13 0.17 -16.81 -4.71
C ASP A 13 -0.69 -17.54 -3.68
N GLY A 14 -1.92 -17.08 -3.51
CA GLY A 14 -2.89 -17.72 -2.62
C GLY A 14 -3.35 -19.11 -3.10
N ASN A 15 -2.98 -19.53 -4.34
CA ASN A 15 -3.29 -20.83 -4.89
C ASN A 15 -2.14 -21.83 -4.74
N ASP A 16 -0.95 -21.38 -4.28
CA ASP A 16 0.20 -22.27 -4.06
C ASP A 16 -0.13 -23.31 -2.98
N PRO A 17 -0.08 -24.62 -3.31
CA PRO A 17 -0.49 -25.69 -2.39
C PRO A 17 0.39 -25.80 -1.14
N GLU A 18 1.70 -25.57 -1.27
CA GLU A 18 2.65 -25.65 -0.15
C GLU A 18 2.43 -24.50 0.81
N TRP A 19 2.22 -23.29 0.28
CA TRP A 19 1.88 -22.13 1.08
C TRP A 19 0.54 -22.30 1.83
N ARG A 20 -0.50 -22.83 1.16
CA ARG A 20 -1.80 -23.14 1.80
C ARG A 20 -1.62 -24.14 2.93
N LYS A 21 -0.91 -25.24 2.67
CA LYS A 21 -0.64 -26.26 3.69
C LYS A 21 0.10 -25.69 4.91
N GLU A 22 1.03 -24.79 4.69
CA GLU A 22 1.73 -24.13 5.79
C GLU A 22 0.80 -23.17 6.55
N LYS A 23 0.03 -22.34 5.84
CA LYS A 23 -0.96 -21.44 6.43
C LYS A 23 -1.96 -22.19 7.30
N ASP A 24 -2.47 -23.32 6.83
CA ASP A 24 -3.49 -24.11 7.53
C ASP A 24 -3.01 -24.68 8.86
N LYS A 25 -1.71 -24.96 9.02
CA LYS A 25 -1.13 -25.37 10.33
C LYS A 25 -1.33 -24.33 11.42
N TYR A 26 -1.42 -23.06 11.04
CA TYR A 26 -1.58 -21.93 11.97
C TYR A 26 -3.02 -21.44 12.06
N SER A 27 -3.86 -21.66 11.05
CA SER A 27 -5.23 -21.13 10.98
C SER A 27 -6.19 -21.74 12.01
N ASN A 28 -5.97 -23.00 12.43
CA ASN A 28 -6.78 -23.66 13.47
C ASN A 28 -6.60 -23.08 14.88
N LYS A 29 -5.65 -22.14 15.06
CA LYS A 29 -5.38 -21.46 16.34
C LYS A 29 -5.83 -20.00 16.33
N VAL A 30 -6.62 -19.62 15.36
CA VAL A 30 -6.95 -18.23 15.06
C VAL A 30 -8.23 -17.82 15.77
N ASP A 31 -8.16 -16.73 16.54
CA ASP A 31 -9.30 -16.09 17.20
C ASP A 31 -10.25 -15.44 16.16
N ASN A 32 -11.53 -15.27 16.55
CA ASN A 32 -12.57 -14.60 15.75
C ASN A 32 -12.24 -13.14 15.37
N ASN A 33 -11.22 -12.55 15.97
CA ASN A 33 -10.74 -11.18 15.71
C ASN A 33 -9.69 -11.08 14.59
N THR A 34 -9.40 -12.18 13.89
CA THR A 34 -8.45 -12.19 12.77
C THR A 34 -9.16 -12.15 11.42
N ASP A 35 -8.55 -11.49 10.44
CA ASP A 35 -9.05 -11.44 9.08
C ASP A 35 -8.29 -12.41 8.18
N ASN A 36 -8.86 -13.59 7.99
CA ASN A 36 -8.33 -14.68 7.17
C ASN A 36 -9.26 -15.03 6.01
N ARG A 37 -10.02 -14.06 5.49
CA ARG A 37 -10.97 -14.27 4.38
C ARG A 37 -10.24 -14.68 3.10
N GLU A 38 -10.83 -15.62 2.34
CA GLU A 38 -10.27 -16.15 1.08
C GLU A 38 -10.05 -15.06 0.03
N ALA A 39 -10.93 -14.07 -0.05
CA ALA A 39 -10.80 -12.94 -0.97
C ALA A 39 -9.47 -12.16 -0.85
N ARG A 40 -8.78 -12.26 0.29
CA ARG A 40 -7.46 -11.62 0.48
C ARG A 40 -6.31 -12.30 -0.26
N PHE A 41 -6.51 -13.50 -0.70
CA PHE A 41 -5.49 -14.34 -1.32
C PHE A 41 -5.89 -14.78 -2.73
N ARG A 42 -6.98 -14.23 -3.26
CA ARG A 42 -7.53 -14.56 -4.58
C ARG A 42 -6.69 -13.88 -5.66
N ASP A 43 -6.25 -14.68 -6.64
CA ASP A 43 -5.44 -14.18 -7.74
C ASP A 43 -6.33 -13.69 -8.89
N TRP A 44 -6.16 -12.43 -9.26
CA TRP A 44 -6.82 -11.80 -10.40
C TRP A 44 -6.07 -11.99 -11.73
N ASP A 45 -4.97 -12.75 -11.75
CA ASP A 45 -4.08 -12.92 -12.92
C ASP A 45 -3.73 -11.57 -13.61
N ASN A 46 -3.50 -10.54 -12.81
CA ASN A 46 -3.29 -9.19 -13.31
C ASN A 46 -1.92 -8.59 -12.91
N LEU A 47 -1.09 -9.35 -12.20
CA LEU A 47 0.21 -8.90 -11.73
C LEU A 47 1.15 -8.47 -12.87
N GLN A 48 1.10 -9.12 -14.06
CA GLN A 48 1.89 -8.73 -15.22
C GLN A 48 1.60 -7.29 -15.65
N TYR A 49 0.37 -6.79 -15.50
CA TYR A 49 0.00 -5.42 -15.83
C TYR A 49 0.60 -4.40 -14.86
N TRP A 50 0.93 -4.81 -13.64
CA TRP A 50 1.72 -3.99 -12.74
C TRP A 50 3.12 -3.75 -13.32
N PHE A 51 3.82 -4.80 -13.75
CA PHE A 51 5.15 -4.69 -14.36
C PHE A 51 5.12 -3.92 -15.68
N ARG A 52 4.14 -4.20 -16.55
CA ARG A 52 3.94 -3.43 -17.80
C ARG A 52 3.69 -1.95 -17.51
N GLY A 53 2.88 -1.65 -16.49
CA GLY A 53 2.59 -0.29 -16.05
C GLY A 53 3.84 0.43 -15.52
N VAL A 54 4.65 -0.23 -14.71
CA VAL A 54 5.92 0.32 -14.22
C VAL A 54 6.87 0.61 -15.38
N GLU A 55 7.10 -0.34 -16.27
CA GLU A 55 8.00 -0.14 -17.41
C GLU A 55 7.54 0.99 -18.33
N LYS A 56 6.26 1.03 -18.68
CA LYS A 56 5.69 2.02 -19.61
C LYS A 56 5.53 3.40 -19.00
N PHE A 57 5.10 3.49 -17.74
CA PHE A 57 4.65 4.74 -17.13
C PHE A 57 5.57 5.28 -16.03
N ALA A 58 6.51 4.46 -15.54
CA ALA A 58 7.51 4.83 -14.54
C ALA A 58 8.93 4.33 -14.91
N PRO A 59 9.45 4.56 -16.15
CA PRO A 59 10.74 4.02 -16.59
C PRO A 59 11.93 4.56 -15.77
N TRP A 60 11.73 5.61 -15.00
CA TRP A 60 12.69 6.27 -14.13
C TRP A 60 12.99 5.48 -12.85
N VAL A 61 12.21 4.44 -12.51
CA VAL A 61 12.44 3.61 -11.32
C VAL A 61 13.84 2.97 -11.36
N ASN A 62 14.53 3.01 -10.21
CA ASN A 62 15.88 2.47 -10.10
C ASN A 62 15.86 0.94 -10.03
N LYS A 63 15.19 0.37 -9.03
CA LYS A 63 15.01 -1.07 -8.83
C LYS A 63 13.59 -1.40 -8.38
N ILE A 64 13.17 -2.63 -8.65
CA ILE A 64 11.95 -3.23 -8.15
C ILE A 64 12.35 -4.35 -7.20
N HIS A 65 11.99 -4.23 -5.93
CA HIS A 65 12.12 -5.29 -4.94
C HIS A 65 10.79 -6.05 -4.91
N PHE A 66 10.78 -7.24 -5.49
CA PHE A 66 9.62 -8.11 -5.54
C PHE A 66 9.65 -9.07 -4.36
N VAL A 67 8.79 -8.81 -3.38
CA VAL A 67 8.78 -9.49 -2.07
C VAL A 67 7.78 -10.63 -2.07
N THR A 68 8.23 -11.85 -1.78
CA THR A 68 7.40 -13.06 -1.74
C THR A 68 7.79 -13.96 -0.57
N CYS A 69 6.94 -14.96 -0.28
CA CYS A 69 7.31 -16.02 0.68
C CYS A 69 8.29 -17.05 0.08
N GLY A 70 8.54 -17.01 -1.24
CA GLY A 70 9.47 -17.92 -1.94
C GLY A 70 8.99 -18.40 -3.30
N HIS A 71 7.68 -18.40 -3.58
CA HIS A 71 7.13 -18.72 -4.88
C HIS A 71 7.20 -17.51 -5.84
N LEU A 72 7.18 -17.78 -7.13
CA LEU A 72 7.26 -16.75 -8.18
C LEU A 72 6.29 -17.08 -9.32
N PRO A 73 5.72 -16.06 -9.98
CA PRO A 73 4.94 -16.27 -11.19
C PRO A 73 5.79 -16.95 -12.27
N LYS A 74 5.24 -17.97 -12.96
CA LYS A 74 5.96 -18.74 -14.00
C LYS A 74 6.43 -17.86 -15.16
N TRP A 75 5.69 -16.82 -15.48
CA TRP A 75 5.98 -15.89 -16.56
C TRP A 75 7.05 -14.84 -16.20
N LEU A 76 7.42 -14.69 -14.93
CA LEU A 76 8.34 -13.66 -14.48
C LEU A 76 9.78 -13.94 -14.99
N ASN A 77 10.36 -12.94 -15.65
CA ASN A 77 11.77 -12.92 -16.05
C ASN A 77 12.63 -12.47 -14.86
N THR A 78 13.22 -13.43 -14.16
CA THR A 78 14.06 -13.19 -12.98
C THR A 78 15.42 -12.61 -13.29
N GLU A 79 15.85 -12.62 -14.57
CA GLU A 79 17.15 -12.11 -15.02
C GLU A 79 17.13 -10.61 -15.35
N ASN A 80 15.96 -9.96 -15.23
CA ASN A 80 15.87 -8.51 -15.48
C ASN A 80 16.74 -7.74 -14.47
N PRO A 81 17.68 -6.88 -14.93
CA PRO A 81 18.65 -6.20 -14.06
C PRO A 81 18.02 -5.20 -13.07
N LYS A 82 16.80 -4.75 -13.34
CA LYS A 82 16.04 -3.89 -12.42
C LYS A 82 15.27 -4.68 -11.36
N LEU A 83 15.13 -6.01 -11.51
CA LEU A 83 14.36 -6.84 -10.59
C LEU A 83 15.27 -7.41 -9.50
N ASN A 84 14.85 -7.28 -8.26
CA ASN A 84 15.44 -7.91 -7.10
C ASN A 84 14.40 -8.78 -6.38
N ILE A 85 14.54 -10.09 -6.45
CA ILE A 85 13.67 -11.04 -5.75
C ILE A 85 14.08 -11.07 -4.28
N VAL A 86 13.11 -10.82 -3.40
CA VAL A 86 13.32 -10.76 -1.95
C VAL A 86 12.37 -11.74 -1.27
N LYS A 87 12.92 -12.70 -0.53
CA LYS A 87 12.12 -13.63 0.28
C LYS A 87 11.90 -13.08 1.68
N HIS A 88 10.79 -13.42 2.31
CA HIS A 88 10.48 -12.99 3.67
C HIS A 88 11.65 -13.26 4.64
N LYS A 89 12.29 -14.43 4.55
CA LYS A 89 13.44 -14.81 5.38
C LYS A 89 14.70 -13.98 5.17
N ASP A 90 14.79 -13.23 4.08
CA ASP A 90 15.98 -12.44 3.73
C ASP A 90 16.04 -11.10 4.50
N PHE A 91 14.89 -10.66 5.06
CA PHE A 91 14.81 -9.36 5.74
C PHE A 91 13.93 -9.34 7.00
N ILE A 92 13.00 -10.29 7.15
CA ILE A 92 12.15 -10.37 8.34
C ILE A 92 12.87 -11.18 9.41
N PRO A 93 12.98 -10.69 10.66
CA PRO A 93 13.55 -11.45 11.77
C PRO A 93 12.88 -12.81 11.95
N GLU A 94 13.69 -13.85 12.22
CA GLU A 94 13.24 -15.25 12.31
C GLU A 94 12.08 -15.45 13.31
N LYS A 95 12.08 -14.71 14.42
CA LYS A 95 11.01 -14.79 15.44
C LYS A 95 9.61 -14.45 14.92
N TYR A 96 9.49 -13.74 13.80
CA TYR A 96 8.21 -13.39 13.19
C TYR A 96 7.77 -14.39 12.11
N LEU A 97 8.67 -15.26 11.64
CA LEU A 97 8.41 -16.22 10.57
C LEU A 97 7.84 -17.57 11.09
N PRO A 98 7.05 -18.31 10.30
CA PRO A 98 6.44 -17.81 9.08
C PRO A 98 5.37 -16.76 9.40
N THR A 99 5.04 -15.90 8.42
CA THR A 99 3.99 -14.91 8.56
C THR A 99 3.01 -14.96 7.39
N PHE A 100 1.72 -14.84 7.71
CA PHE A 100 0.60 -14.68 6.79
C PHE A 100 -0.07 -13.30 7.00
N ASN A 101 0.63 -12.42 7.71
CA ASN A 101 0.23 -11.08 8.05
C ASN A 101 1.02 -10.06 7.20
N SER A 102 0.37 -9.41 6.25
CA SER A 102 1.05 -8.40 5.43
C SER A 102 1.59 -7.23 6.27
N HIS A 103 0.97 -6.91 7.41
CA HIS A 103 1.46 -5.85 8.29
C HIS A 103 2.87 -6.17 8.80
N THR A 104 3.15 -7.43 9.14
CA THR A 104 4.51 -7.88 9.50
C THR A 104 5.50 -7.65 8.36
N ILE A 105 5.10 -7.97 7.12
CA ILE A 105 5.95 -7.76 5.93
C ILE A 105 6.20 -6.26 5.75
N GLU A 106 5.13 -5.46 5.77
CA GLU A 106 5.14 -4.02 5.59
C GLU A 106 6.04 -3.29 6.60
N LEU A 107 5.94 -3.63 7.88
CA LEU A 107 6.72 -3.00 8.94
C LEU A 107 8.23 -3.30 8.88
N ASN A 108 8.64 -4.35 8.19
CA ASN A 108 10.04 -4.75 8.07
C ASN A 108 10.72 -4.34 6.75
N LEU A 109 10.03 -3.67 5.82
CA LEU A 109 10.55 -3.33 4.48
C LEU A 109 11.89 -2.61 4.50
N HIS A 110 12.15 -1.75 5.49
CA HIS A 110 13.42 -1.03 5.64
C HIS A 110 14.64 -1.95 5.81
N ARG A 111 14.44 -3.21 6.19
CA ARG A 111 15.48 -4.23 6.37
C ARG A 111 15.88 -4.92 5.07
N ILE A 112 15.21 -4.65 3.94
CA ILE A 112 15.55 -5.21 2.64
C ILE A 112 16.96 -4.75 2.25
N LYS A 113 17.83 -5.72 2.00
CA LYS A 113 19.22 -5.44 1.60
C LYS A 113 19.28 -4.74 0.25
N GLY A 114 19.96 -3.61 0.21
CA GLY A 114 20.12 -2.82 -1.02
C GLY A 114 18.93 -1.93 -1.38
N LEU A 115 17.90 -1.84 -0.53
CA LEU A 115 16.81 -0.89 -0.68
C LEU A 115 17.33 0.54 -0.54
N SER A 116 16.96 1.41 -1.49
CA SER A 116 17.28 2.84 -1.46
C SER A 116 16.62 3.56 -0.27
N GLU A 117 17.18 4.69 0.15
CA GLU A 117 16.58 5.55 1.17
C GLU A 117 15.16 5.99 0.80
N ASN A 118 14.96 6.35 -0.47
CA ASN A 118 13.66 6.69 -1.03
C ASN A 118 13.07 5.48 -1.73
N PHE A 119 11.89 5.04 -1.30
CA PHE A 119 11.18 3.95 -1.97
C PHE A 119 9.67 4.17 -1.99
N VAL A 120 9.00 3.52 -2.92
CA VAL A 120 7.54 3.52 -3.04
C VAL A 120 7.03 2.11 -2.82
N TYR A 121 6.13 1.96 -1.87
CA TYR A 121 5.53 0.68 -1.53
C TYR A 121 4.19 0.47 -2.26
N PHE A 122 4.03 -0.73 -2.81
CA PHE A 122 2.83 -1.18 -3.52
C PHE A 122 2.29 -2.47 -2.91
N ASN A 123 0.97 -2.57 -2.81
CA ASN A 123 0.25 -3.84 -2.78
C ASN A 123 -0.03 -4.30 -4.22
N ASP A 124 -0.42 -5.55 -4.38
CA ASP A 124 -0.73 -6.19 -5.67
C ASP A 124 -2.01 -5.67 -6.35
N ASP A 125 -2.82 -4.89 -5.63
CA ASP A 125 -4.02 -4.20 -6.12
C ASP A 125 -3.78 -2.74 -6.59
N LEU A 126 -2.51 -2.26 -6.59
CA LEU A 126 -2.12 -0.88 -6.88
C LEU A 126 -1.41 -0.76 -8.22
N PHE A 127 -1.99 -0.10 -9.21
CA PHE A 127 -1.46 -0.02 -10.57
C PHE A 127 -1.13 1.42 -10.98
N ILE A 128 0.04 1.60 -11.61
CA ILE A 128 0.37 2.82 -12.35
C ILE A 128 -0.21 2.69 -13.76
N VAL A 129 -1.18 3.54 -14.08
CA VAL A 129 -1.96 3.43 -15.31
C VAL A 129 -1.81 4.63 -16.25
N LYS A 130 -0.95 5.59 -15.90
CA LYS A 130 -0.61 6.78 -16.69
C LYS A 130 0.81 7.24 -16.37
N LYS A 131 1.46 7.89 -17.34
CA LYS A 131 2.84 8.39 -17.20
C LYS A 131 3.05 9.20 -15.92
N THR A 132 4.06 8.80 -15.14
CA THR A 132 4.52 9.44 -13.91
C THR A 132 5.91 10.01 -14.09
N LYS A 133 6.28 10.87 -13.13
CA LYS A 133 7.63 11.38 -12.94
C LYS A 133 8.11 11.00 -11.54
N ASP A 134 9.39 10.92 -11.32
CA ASP A 134 9.98 10.76 -9.99
C ASP A 134 9.47 11.82 -9.01
N THR A 135 9.29 13.06 -9.49
CA THR A 135 8.76 14.19 -8.74
C THR A 135 7.28 14.08 -8.34
N ASP A 136 6.56 13.09 -8.82
CA ASP A 136 5.22 12.74 -8.34
C ASP A 136 5.27 11.99 -7.00
N PHE A 137 6.41 11.33 -6.71
CA PHE A 137 6.62 10.53 -5.51
C PHE A 137 7.58 11.17 -4.52
N PHE A 138 8.63 11.86 -5.01
CA PHE A 138 9.60 12.58 -4.18
C PHE A 138 9.96 13.92 -4.80
N LYS A 139 10.13 14.95 -3.96
CA LYS A 139 10.67 16.25 -4.36
C LYS A 139 11.79 16.61 -3.42
N ASN A 140 13.00 16.78 -3.96
CA ASN A 140 14.19 17.04 -3.16
C ASN A 140 14.38 16.02 -2.03
N ASN A 141 14.18 14.73 -2.36
CA ASN A 141 14.24 13.60 -1.43
C ASN A 141 13.20 13.62 -0.29
N ILE A 142 12.16 14.43 -0.44
CA ILE A 142 11.03 14.48 0.49
C ILE A 142 9.83 13.76 -0.15
N PRO A 143 9.21 12.79 0.53
CA PRO A 143 8.09 12.02 -0.01
C PRO A 143 6.88 12.91 -0.31
N CYS A 144 6.21 12.64 -1.42
CA CYS A 144 4.98 13.35 -1.80
C CYS A 144 3.75 12.62 -1.28
N ASP A 145 2.89 13.34 -0.54
CA ASP A 145 1.65 12.78 -0.03
C ASP A 145 0.51 13.82 0.06
N THR A 146 -0.70 13.34 0.37
CA THR A 146 -1.89 14.16 0.61
C THR A 146 -2.15 14.19 2.12
N ALA A 147 -1.91 15.34 2.74
CA ALA A 147 -2.18 15.55 4.17
C ALA A 147 -3.56 16.19 4.34
N ALA A 148 -4.51 15.40 4.77
CA ALA A 148 -5.84 15.89 5.14
C ALA A 148 -6.32 15.17 6.41
N LEU A 149 -7.01 15.90 7.29
CA LEU A 149 -7.67 15.28 8.42
C LEU A 149 -8.83 14.41 7.95
N ASN A 150 -9.07 13.32 8.64
CA ASN A 150 -10.21 12.43 8.45
C ASN A 150 -10.78 12.05 9.81
N ALA A 151 -12.08 11.81 9.90
CA ALA A 151 -12.66 11.19 11.08
C ALA A 151 -12.62 9.67 10.89
N ASN A 152 -11.90 8.96 11.73
CA ASN A 152 -11.96 7.50 11.76
C ASN A 152 -13.31 7.09 12.35
N ILE A 153 -13.99 6.18 11.65
CA ILE A 153 -15.29 5.68 12.06
C ILE A 153 -15.16 4.16 12.23
N SER A 154 -15.32 3.71 13.47
CA SER A 154 -15.25 2.30 13.81
C SER A 154 -16.63 1.66 13.71
N TYR A 155 -16.68 0.48 13.11
CA TYR A 155 -17.88 -0.37 13.08
C TYR A 155 -17.57 -1.69 13.77
N ARG A 156 -18.51 -2.21 14.52
CA ARG A 156 -18.36 -3.47 15.27
C ARG A 156 -18.02 -4.67 14.37
N GLU A 157 -18.51 -4.65 13.14
CA GLU A 157 -18.25 -5.69 12.14
C GLU A 157 -16.90 -5.52 11.42
N ASN A 158 -16.27 -4.35 11.54
CA ASN A 158 -14.95 -4.09 10.96
C ASN A 158 -13.88 -4.76 11.82
N LYS A 159 -13.23 -5.77 11.25
CA LYS A 159 -12.12 -6.49 11.92
C LYS A 159 -10.77 -5.79 11.76
N ASN A 160 -10.74 -4.54 11.33
CA ASN A 160 -9.51 -3.79 11.12
C ASN A 160 -9.64 -2.41 11.78
N HIS A 161 -8.99 -2.24 12.91
CA HIS A 161 -8.89 -1.00 13.68
C HIS A 161 -7.47 -0.42 13.65
N SER A 162 -6.69 -0.76 12.60
CA SER A 162 -5.31 -0.28 12.47
C SER A 162 -5.21 1.24 12.45
N GLN A 163 -6.20 1.94 11.89
CA GLN A 163 -6.18 3.41 11.83
C GLN A 163 -6.38 4.03 13.21
N GLU A 164 -7.22 3.44 14.03
CA GLU A 164 -7.44 3.86 15.42
C GLU A 164 -6.17 3.64 16.25
N ALA A 165 -5.59 2.44 16.20
CA ALA A 165 -4.35 2.12 16.91
C ALA A 165 -3.18 3.02 16.48
N ILE A 166 -3.07 3.34 15.17
CA ILE A 166 -2.07 4.30 14.69
C ILE A 166 -2.33 5.69 15.24
N MET A 167 -3.59 6.15 15.30
CA MET A 167 -3.90 7.48 15.82
C MET A 167 -3.64 7.61 17.32
N GLU A 168 -3.78 6.55 18.10
CA GLU A 168 -3.36 6.52 19.51
C GLU A 168 -1.87 6.87 19.60
N ILE A 169 -1.01 6.16 18.88
CA ILE A 169 0.44 6.40 18.84
C ILE A 169 0.75 7.83 18.35
N ILE A 170 0.13 8.28 17.26
CA ILE A 170 0.36 9.63 16.73
C ILE A 170 -0.04 10.71 17.76
N ASN A 171 -1.15 10.54 18.46
CA ASN A 171 -1.61 11.50 19.46
C ASN A 171 -0.76 11.49 20.74
N ASP A 172 -0.11 10.37 21.07
CA ASP A 172 0.82 10.30 22.20
C ASP A 172 2.10 11.10 21.93
N HIS A 173 2.55 11.16 20.68
CA HIS A 173 3.78 11.85 20.29
C HIS A 173 3.59 13.28 19.80
N PHE A 174 2.40 13.65 19.27
CA PHE A 174 2.23 14.88 18.52
C PHE A 174 0.95 15.63 18.89
N ASP A 175 1.10 16.90 19.27
CA ASP A 175 -0.01 17.82 19.38
C ASP A 175 -0.46 18.32 18.00
N LYS A 176 -1.71 18.03 17.64
CA LYS A 176 -2.29 18.35 16.32
C LYS A 176 -2.17 19.84 15.97
N ASN A 177 -2.49 20.71 16.92
CA ASN A 177 -2.54 22.15 16.66
C ASN A 177 -1.13 22.71 16.40
N THR A 178 -0.16 22.26 17.16
CA THR A 178 1.26 22.61 16.97
C THR A 178 1.77 22.12 15.63
N VAL A 179 1.50 20.85 15.28
CA VAL A 179 1.90 20.25 14.00
C VAL A 179 1.33 21.03 12.81
N ILE A 180 0.03 21.28 12.82
CA ILE A 180 -0.65 21.94 11.70
C ILE A 180 -0.22 23.41 11.62
N LYS A 181 -0.08 24.13 12.74
CA LYS A 181 0.41 25.51 12.77
C LYS A 181 1.81 25.60 12.17
N LYS A 182 2.73 24.71 12.56
CA LYS A 182 4.12 24.68 12.04
C LYS A 182 4.18 24.40 10.55
N ASN A 183 3.26 23.58 10.02
CA ASN A 183 3.24 23.11 8.65
C ASN A 183 1.99 23.60 7.88
N PHE A 184 1.47 24.77 8.22
CA PHE A 184 0.18 25.27 7.76
C PHE A 184 0.00 25.18 6.24
N THR A 185 0.95 25.68 5.45
CA THR A 185 0.88 25.66 3.97
C THR A 185 0.94 24.27 3.36
N LYS A 186 1.41 23.26 4.12
CA LYS A 186 1.40 21.86 3.69
C LYS A 186 0.05 21.20 3.99
N TRP A 187 -0.61 21.54 5.10
CA TRP A 187 -1.92 21.02 5.47
C TRP A 187 -3.07 21.74 4.74
N PHE A 188 -2.97 23.05 4.57
CA PHE A 188 -3.95 23.85 3.81
C PHE A 188 -3.44 24.14 2.39
N ASN A 189 -3.27 23.07 1.59
CA ASN A 189 -2.76 23.15 0.23
C ASN A 189 -3.88 22.94 -0.80
N LEU A 190 -4.00 23.86 -1.77
CA LEU A 190 -5.06 23.81 -2.79
C LEU A 190 -5.08 22.52 -3.63
N LYS A 191 -3.96 21.79 -3.67
CA LYS A 191 -3.88 20.48 -4.34
C LYS A 191 -4.83 19.42 -3.75
N TYR A 192 -5.30 19.62 -2.52
CA TYR A 192 -6.19 18.68 -1.85
C TYR A 192 -7.66 18.86 -2.23
N GLY A 193 -8.01 19.98 -2.90
CA GLY A 193 -9.36 20.23 -3.39
C GLY A 193 -10.40 20.13 -2.28
N LYS A 194 -11.42 19.29 -2.47
CA LYS A 194 -12.52 19.13 -1.50
C LYS A 194 -12.08 18.61 -0.12
N GLU A 195 -10.93 17.96 -0.01
CA GLU A 195 -10.43 17.45 1.28
C GLU A 195 -10.02 18.56 2.24
N LEU A 196 -9.84 19.80 1.72
CA LEU A 196 -9.65 20.99 2.57
C LEU A 196 -10.86 21.29 3.45
N LEU A 197 -12.09 21.09 2.93
CA LEU A 197 -13.32 21.28 3.72
C LEU A 197 -13.36 20.32 4.90
N ARG A 198 -12.96 19.06 4.67
CA ARG A 198 -12.87 18.06 5.73
C ARG A 198 -11.84 18.45 6.78
N THR A 199 -10.64 18.83 6.34
CA THR A 199 -9.57 19.31 7.23
C THR A 199 -10.04 20.51 8.04
N THR A 200 -10.67 21.52 7.42
CA THR A 200 -11.17 22.71 8.10
C THR A 200 -12.18 22.36 9.19
N ASN A 201 -13.16 21.51 8.90
CA ASN A 201 -14.17 21.10 9.89
C ASN A 201 -13.54 20.35 11.07
N LEU A 202 -12.54 19.51 10.83
CA LEU A 202 -11.89 18.72 11.87
C LEU A 202 -10.83 19.50 12.67
N MET A 203 -10.56 20.75 12.31
CA MET A 203 -9.69 21.62 13.14
C MET A 203 -10.26 21.90 14.53
N LEU A 204 -11.58 21.80 14.71
CA LEU A 204 -12.23 22.01 16.00
C LEU A 204 -11.91 20.93 17.06
N TRP A 205 -11.41 19.76 16.64
CA TRP A 205 -10.98 18.70 17.55
C TRP A 205 -9.61 19.00 18.15
N ASN A 206 -9.41 18.66 19.42
CA ASN A 206 -8.14 18.94 20.10
C ASN A 206 -6.99 18.03 19.69
N ALA A 207 -7.28 16.76 19.33
CA ALA A 207 -6.32 15.76 18.88
C ALA A 207 -6.54 15.38 17.40
N PHE A 208 -5.66 14.58 16.82
CA PHE A 208 -5.88 14.02 15.49
C PHE A 208 -7.04 13.01 15.52
N PRO A 209 -8.17 13.27 14.85
CA PRO A 209 -9.26 12.31 14.77
C PRO A 209 -9.00 11.21 13.75
N GLY A 210 -7.99 11.37 12.91
CA GLY A 210 -7.52 10.53 11.84
C GLY A 210 -6.84 11.34 10.74
N ILE A 211 -6.07 10.65 9.92
CA ILE A 211 -5.43 11.18 8.71
C ILE A 211 -5.98 10.43 7.50
N LEU A 212 -6.17 11.12 6.38
CA LEU A 212 -6.74 10.53 5.17
C LEU A 212 -5.78 9.53 4.52
N HIS A 213 -6.18 8.28 4.46
CA HIS A 213 -5.49 7.24 3.70
C HIS A 213 -6.25 6.97 2.39
N MET A 214 -5.65 7.33 1.27
CA MET A 214 -6.28 7.20 -0.05
C MET A 214 -6.19 5.79 -0.66
N HIS A 215 -5.58 4.84 0.06
CA HIS A 215 -5.27 3.48 -0.41
C HIS A 215 -4.57 3.51 -1.79
N LEU A 216 -3.44 4.18 -1.83
CA LEU A 216 -2.56 4.28 -2.99
C LEU A 216 -1.14 3.92 -2.57
N ALA A 217 -0.25 3.71 -3.54
CA ALA A 217 1.14 3.47 -3.24
C ALA A 217 1.76 4.64 -2.45
N ASN A 218 2.49 4.29 -1.40
CA ASN A 218 3.04 5.24 -0.44
C ASN A 218 4.52 5.45 -0.68
N SER A 219 4.93 6.72 -0.69
CA SER A 219 6.33 7.13 -0.76
C SER A 219 6.94 7.15 0.62
N PHE A 220 8.02 6.40 0.84
CA PHE A 220 8.64 6.24 2.15
C PHE A 220 10.12 6.54 2.13
N LYS A 221 10.61 7.00 3.27
CA LYS A 221 12.04 7.01 3.60
C LYS A 221 12.36 5.83 4.52
N LYS A 222 13.44 5.13 4.21
CA LYS A 222 13.94 4.03 5.05
C LYS A 222 14.21 4.50 6.49
N SER A 223 14.82 5.67 6.63
CA SER A 223 15.09 6.31 7.93
C SER A 223 13.82 6.59 8.76
N THR A 224 12.65 6.77 8.13
CA THR A 224 11.38 6.91 8.87
C THR A 224 11.02 5.61 9.59
N PHE A 225 11.21 4.46 8.93
CA PHE A 225 10.98 3.16 9.57
C PHE A 225 11.91 2.95 10.76
N GLU A 226 13.20 3.24 10.58
CA GLU A 226 14.20 3.15 11.65
C GLU A 226 13.82 4.03 12.86
N THR A 227 13.35 5.26 12.59
CA THR A 227 12.89 6.16 13.65
C THR A 227 11.70 5.60 14.40
N VAL A 228 10.65 5.15 13.70
CA VAL A 228 9.42 4.63 14.33
C VAL A 228 9.72 3.33 15.09
N TRP A 229 10.53 2.43 14.53
CA TRP A 229 10.97 1.22 15.23
C TRP A 229 11.75 1.50 16.52
N ASN A 230 12.52 2.59 16.55
CA ASN A 230 13.27 2.97 17.75
C ASN A 230 12.37 3.60 18.83
N LEU A 231 11.28 4.24 18.44
CA LEU A 231 10.38 4.93 19.38
C LEU A 231 9.24 4.04 19.85
N GLU A 232 8.75 3.14 18.99
CA GLU A 232 7.60 2.26 19.23
C GLU A 232 7.93 0.76 19.04
N PRO A 233 9.01 0.26 19.63
CA PRO A 233 9.46 -1.12 19.39
C PRO A 233 8.44 -2.16 19.87
N GLU A 234 7.74 -1.90 20.96
CA GLU A 234 6.81 -2.86 21.59
C GLU A 234 5.59 -3.10 20.70
N VAL A 235 4.90 -2.05 20.25
CA VAL A 235 3.70 -2.14 19.40
C VAL A 235 4.01 -2.78 18.06
N LEU A 236 5.19 -2.44 17.47
CA LEU A 236 5.62 -3.01 16.20
C LEU A 236 6.03 -4.49 16.36
N ASP A 237 6.66 -4.85 17.45
CA ASP A 237 7.01 -6.23 17.78
C ASP A 237 5.77 -7.09 17.97
N GLU A 238 4.80 -6.63 18.78
CA GLU A 238 3.52 -7.30 19.00
C GLU A 238 2.76 -7.54 17.69
N THR A 239 2.69 -6.52 16.82
CA THR A 239 2.10 -6.67 15.48
C THR A 239 2.81 -7.75 14.66
N CYS A 240 4.16 -7.76 14.69
CA CYS A 240 4.97 -8.69 13.91
C CYS A 240 4.91 -10.13 14.43
N LEU A 241 4.63 -10.34 15.70
CA LEU A 241 4.42 -11.67 16.30
C LEU A 241 3.10 -12.32 15.85
N CYS A 242 2.10 -11.53 15.44
CA CYS A 242 0.83 -12.02 14.94
C CYS A 242 0.98 -12.72 13.58
N LYS A 243 0.68 -14.02 13.52
CA LYS A 243 0.76 -14.81 12.26
C LYS A 243 -0.28 -14.40 11.22
N PHE A 244 -1.40 -13.84 11.65
CA PHE A 244 -2.49 -13.29 10.81
C PHE A 244 -2.81 -11.87 11.27
N ARG A 245 -3.49 -11.11 10.43
CA ARG A 245 -3.93 -9.76 10.80
C ARG A 245 -4.87 -9.80 11.99
N TYR A 246 -4.49 -9.14 13.05
CA TYR A 246 -5.33 -8.89 14.21
C TYR A 246 -5.89 -7.48 14.17
N ALA A 247 -7.05 -7.25 14.80
CA ALA A 247 -7.80 -6.00 14.70
C ALA A 247 -6.97 -4.76 15.04
N LEU A 248 -6.13 -4.83 16.07
CA LEU A 248 -5.30 -3.71 16.55
C LEU A 248 -3.88 -3.69 15.96
N ASN A 249 -3.56 -4.57 15.00
CA ASN A 249 -2.25 -4.51 14.35
C ASN A 249 -2.07 -3.19 13.63
N VAL A 250 -0.94 -2.53 13.86
CA VAL A 250 -0.53 -1.38 13.08
C VAL A 250 0.11 -1.84 11.76
N ASN A 251 0.14 -0.97 10.76
CA ASN A 251 0.72 -1.26 9.47
C ASN A 251 1.60 -0.10 8.98
N GLN A 252 2.07 -0.15 7.73
CA GLN A 252 2.94 0.87 7.14
C GLN A 252 2.34 2.29 7.15
N TRP A 253 1.05 2.47 7.38
CA TRP A 253 0.45 3.80 7.50
C TRP A 253 0.98 4.57 8.71
N ILE A 254 1.46 3.91 9.76
CA ILE A 254 2.14 4.62 10.86
C ILE A 254 3.36 5.41 10.35
N MET A 255 4.14 4.84 9.40
CA MET A 255 5.29 5.52 8.80
C MET A 255 4.86 6.71 7.94
N LYS A 256 3.77 6.54 7.18
CA LYS A 256 3.15 7.60 6.39
C LYS A 256 2.70 8.76 7.28
N ASP A 257 1.92 8.45 8.31
CA ASP A 257 1.39 9.45 9.22
C ASP A 257 2.51 10.15 9.99
N TRP A 258 3.55 9.40 10.38
CA TRP A 258 4.76 9.98 10.98
C TRP A 258 5.45 11.01 10.06
N GLN A 259 5.60 10.69 8.78
CA GLN A 259 6.14 11.64 7.79
C GLN A 259 5.27 12.89 7.67
N ILE A 260 3.96 12.72 7.69
CA ILE A 260 3.00 13.83 7.59
C ILE A 260 3.06 14.74 8.83
N VAL A 261 2.97 14.17 10.04
CA VAL A 261 2.92 14.96 11.27
C VAL A 261 4.26 15.62 11.62
N THR A 262 5.38 15.01 11.25
CA THR A 262 6.71 15.65 11.37
C THR A 262 6.95 16.74 10.32
N GLY A 263 6.06 16.89 9.33
CA GLY A 263 6.21 17.83 8.23
C GLY A 263 7.20 17.36 7.15
N ASN A 264 7.69 16.13 7.20
CA ASN A 264 8.62 15.53 6.23
C ASN A 264 7.88 15.00 4.99
N PHE A 265 7.05 15.84 4.38
CA PHE A 265 6.33 15.53 3.15
C PHE A 265 6.17 16.74 2.25
N CYS A 266 5.97 16.49 0.94
CA CYS A 266 5.58 17.49 -0.05
C CYS A 266 4.12 17.29 -0.46
N PRO A 267 3.27 18.35 -0.53
CA PRO A 267 1.88 18.22 -0.94
C PRO A 267 1.71 17.61 -2.34
N ARG A 268 0.99 16.50 -2.43
CA ARG A 268 0.55 15.81 -3.65
C ARG A 268 -0.95 15.99 -3.85
N SER A 269 -1.40 16.07 -5.09
CA SER A 269 -2.83 16.24 -5.40
C SER A 269 -3.66 15.04 -4.94
N ALA A 270 -4.81 15.29 -4.33
CA ALA A 270 -5.79 14.25 -4.02
C ALA A 270 -6.35 13.55 -5.27
N ASN A 271 -6.21 14.17 -6.46
CA ASN A 271 -6.57 13.56 -7.74
C ASN A 271 -5.44 12.76 -8.39
N PHE A 272 -4.34 12.51 -7.69
CA PHE A 272 -3.22 11.69 -8.19
C PHE A 272 -3.66 10.27 -8.51
N GLY A 273 -4.50 9.70 -7.69
CA GLY A 273 -5.03 8.36 -7.85
C GLY A 273 -6.43 8.20 -7.28
N LYS A 274 -7.00 7.02 -7.48
CA LYS A 274 -8.32 6.66 -6.97
C LYS A 274 -8.35 5.19 -6.58
N SER A 275 -8.90 4.91 -5.40
CA SER A 275 -9.24 3.55 -4.98
C SER A 275 -10.66 3.20 -5.40
N TYR A 276 -10.83 1.99 -5.90
CA TYR A 276 -12.07 1.40 -6.35
C TYR A 276 -12.25 0.00 -5.75
N ILE A 277 -13.49 -0.45 -5.70
CA ILE A 277 -13.84 -1.81 -5.30
C ILE A 277 -14.71 -2.40 -6.41
N ILE A 278 -14.23 -3.48 -7.04
CA ILE A 278 -15.05 -4.29 -7.94
C ILE A 278 -16.01 -5.08 -7.06
N ASN A 279 -17.29 -5.03 -7.40
CA ASN A 279 -18.36 -5.67 -6.64
C ASN A 279 -19.41 -6.27 -7.59
N ASP A 280 -20.55 -6.72 -7.05
CA ASP A 280 -21.62 -7.33 -7.87
C ASP A 280 -22.46 -6.32 -8.68
N ASP A 281 -22.18 -5.02 -8.54
CA ASP A 281 -22.82 -3.98 -9.38
C ASP A 281 -22.03 -3.77 -10.68
N LYS A 282 -22.55 -4.34 -11.77
CA LYS A 282 -21.97 -4.25 -13.13
C LYS A 282 -21.78 -2.79 -13.62
N ARG A 283 -22.66 -1.85 -13.21
CA ARG A 283 -22.53 -0.44 -13.60
C ARG A 283 -21.35 0.22 -12.92
N ASN A 284 -21.15 -0.08 -11.64
CA ASN A 284 -19.97 0.36 -10.89
C ASN A 284 -18.70 -0.17 -11.55
N ASN A 285 -18.65 -1.46 -11.88
CA ASN A 285 -17.47 -2.10 -12.49
C ASN A 285 -17.16 -1.51 -13.86
N GLU A 286 -18.16 -1.29 -14.71
CA GLU A 286 -17.96 -0.63 -16.01
C GLU A 286 -17.43 0.80 -15.87
N HIS A 287 -17.84 1.53 -14.83
CA HIS A 287 -17.26 2.85 -14.52
C HIS A 287 -15.77 2.74 -14.18
N ILE A 288 -15.36 1.70 -13.43
CA ILE A 288 -13.95 1.44 -13.08
C ILE A 288 -13.15 1.12 -14.34
N TYR A 289 -13.64 0.20 -15.18
CA TYR A 289 -12.98 -0.17 -16.44
C TYR A 289 -12.84 1.01 -17.40
N ASN A 290 -13.86 1.86 -17.49
CA ASN A 290 -13.80 3.09 -18.27
C ASN A 290 -12.79 4.11 -17.73
N ALA A 291 -12.67 4.23 -16.41
CA ALA A 291 -11.65 5.08 -15.80
C ALA A 291 -10.23 4.57 -16.10
N LEU A 292 -10.03 3.23 -16.11
CA LEU A 292 -8.78 2.57 -16.47
C LEU A 292 -8.45 2.81 -17.96
N ARG A 293 -9.34 2.48 -18.88
CA ARG A 293 -9.15 2.66 -20.33
C ARG A 293 -8.82 4.10 -20.70
N LYS A 294 -9.49 5.08 -20.06
CA LYS A 294 -9.25 6.52 -20.25
C LYS A 294 -8.03 7.04 -19.50
N GLN A 295 -7.33 6.21 -18.76
CA GLN A 295 -6.19 6.61 -17.92
C GLN A 295 -6.51 7.89 -17.12
N LYS A 296 -7.67 7.89 -16.45
CA LYS A 296 -8.22 9.08 -15.77
C LYS A 296 -7.31 9.58 -14.66
N TYR A 297 -6.64 8.67 -13.95
CA TYR A 297 -5.71 8.93 -12.86
C TYR A 297 -4.32 8.41 -13.23
N LYS A 298 -3.29 8.83 -12.48
CA LYS A 298 -1.95 8.27 -12.62
C LYS A 298 -1.82 6.89 -11.96
N MET A 299 -2.60 6.69 -10.90
CA MET A 299 -2.61 5.45 -10.11
C MET A 299 -4.04 5.02 -9.81
N MET A 300 -4.28 3.73 -9.86
CA MET A 300 -5.55 3.14 -9.44
C MET A 300 -5.30 1.98 -8.48
N CYS A 301 -6.03 1.95 -7.38
CA CYS A 301 -6.21 0.77 -6.56
C CYS A 301 -7.50 0.08 -6.98
N ILE A 302 -7.46 -1.24 -7.15
CA ILE A 302 -8.62 -2.03 -7.60
C ILE A 302 -8.79 -3.21 -6.64
N ASN A 303 -9.61 -3.00 -5.61
CA ASN A 303 -9.89 -3.98 -4.57
C ASN A 303 -10.94 -5.00 -5.00
N ASP A 304 -10.84 -6.20 -4.40
CA ASP A 304 -11.79 -7.29 -4.55
C ASP A 304 -12.93 -7.18 -3.52
N GLY A 305 -14.14 -6.98 -3.99
CA GLY A 305 -15.39 -7.05 -3.23
C GLY A 305 -16.46 -7.89 -3.92
N ILE A 306 -16.03 -8.76 -4.89
CA ILE A 306 -16.92 -9.57 -5.72
C ILE A 306 -17.24 -10.92 -5.06
N LYS A 307 -18.45 -11.40 -5.27
CA LYS A 307 -18.81 -12.76 -4.87
C LYS A 307 -18.17 -13.81 -5.80
N PRO A 308 -17.89 -15.03 -5.28
CA PRO A 308 -17.22 -16.09 -6.06
C PRO A 308 -17.88 -16.40 -7.40
N GLU A 309 -19.20 -16.39 -7.47
CA GLU A 309 -19.97 -16.72 -8.67
C GLU A 309 -19.77 -15.74 -9.85
N ASN A 310 -19.41 -14.49 -9.57
CA ASN A 310 -19.18 -13.45 -10.58
C ASN A 310 -17.70 -13.20 -10.86
N PHE A 311 -16.80 -13.84 -10.10
CA PHE A 311 -15.37 -13.54 -10.10
C PHE A 311 -14.71 -13.69 -11.48
N GLU A 312 -14.88 -14.85 -12.13
CA GLU A 312 -14.21 -15.11 -13.42
C GLU A 312 -14.65 -14.14 -14.52
N THR A 313 -15.94 -13.75 -14.53
CA THR A 313 -16.46 -12.76 -15.49
C THR A 313 -15.81 -11.39 -15.28
N GLU A 314 -15.76 -10.91 -14.04
CA GLU A 314 -15.22 -9.58 -13.73
C GLU A 314 -13.68 -9.56 -13.83
N LYS A 315 -13.01 -10.67 -13.51
CA LYS A 315 -11.58 -10.87 -13.75
C LYS A 315 -11.26 -10.70 -15.25
N GLN A 316 -11.99 -11.36 -16.13
CA GLN A 316 -11.77 -11.23 -17.58
C GLN A 316 -12.08 -9.80 -18.08
N ASN A 317 -13.11 -9.14 -17.57
CA ASN A 317 -13.42 -7.76 -17.88
C ASN A 317 -12.31 -6.80 -17.48
N LEU A 318 -11.72 -6.99 -16.29
CA LEU A 318 -10.57 -6.22 -15.80
C LEU A 318 -9.33 -6.44 -16.67
N ILE A 319 -9.01 -7.70 -16.99
CA ILE A 319 -7.92 -8.06 -17.90
C ILE A 319 -8.09 -7.36 -19.26
N ASN A 320 -9.28 -7.44 -19.85
CA ASN A 320 -9.58 -6.78 -21.12
C ASN A 320 -9.40 -5.25 -21.05
N ALA A 321 -9.69 -4.64 -19.90
CA ALA A 321 -9.47 -3.20 -19.73
C ALA A 321 -7.98 -2.86 -19.62
N PHE A 322 -7.17 -3.71 -18.96
CA PHE A 322 -5.72 -3.54 -18.93
C PHE A 322 -5.08 -3.75 -20.30
N GLU A 323 -5.47 -4.77 -21.06
CA GLU A 323 -4.94 -5.05 -22.40
C GLU A 323 -5.11 -3.86 -23.36
N GLN A 324 -6.16 -3.04 -23.21
CA GLN A 324 -6.33 -1.85 -24.04
C GLN A 324 -5.28 -0.76 -23.80
N ILE A 325 -4.68 -0.70 -22.62
CA ILE A 325 -3.66 0.32 -22.28
C ILE A 325 -2.26 -0.26 -22.16
N LEU A 326 -2.12 -1.58 -21.93
CA LEU A 326 -0.88 -2.31 -21.69
C LEU A 326 -0.85 -3.64 -22.47
N PRO A 327 -1.02 -3.65 -23.82
CA PRO A 327 -1.03 -4.88 -24.60
C PRO A 327 0.35 -5.53 -24.72
N GLU A 328 1.41 -4.73 -24.68
CA GLU A 328 2.79 -5.19 -24.91
C GLU A 328 3.37 -5.80 -23.64
N LYS A 329 3.97 -6.98 -23.77
CA LYS A 329 4.75 -7.58 -22.69
C LYS A 329 5.88 -6.64 -22.25
N SER A 330 6.15 -6.64 -20.96
CA SER A 330 7.30 -5.93 -20.41
C SER A 330 8.56 -6.79 -20.45
N SER A 331 9.72 -6.17 -20.28
CA SER A 331 11.00 -6.89 -20.14
C SER A 331 11.07 -7.78 -18.88
N PHE A 332 10.10 -7.64 -17.98
CA PHE A 332 9.91 -8.49 -16.80
C PHE A 332 9.14 -9.78 -17.10
N GLU A 333 8.67 -9.98 -18.32
CA GLU A 333 7.95 -11.18 -18.76
C GLU A 333 8.84 -12.03 -19.68
N LYS A 334 8.74 -13.37 -19.56
CA LYS A 334 9.39 -14.35 -20.45
C LYS A 334 8.72 -14.38 -21.81
#